data_14c4058b4dc90dbb5cf886b235e6334e
#
_entry.id   14c4058b4dc90dbb5cf886b235e6334e
#
_cell.length_a   1.000
_cell.length_b   1.000
_cell.length_c   1.000
_cell.angle_alpha   90.00
_cell.angle_beta   90.00
_cell.angle_gamma   90.00
#
_symmetry.space_group_name_H-M   'P 1'
#
loop_
_entity.id
_entity.type
_entity.pdbx_description
1 polymer ?
#
loop_
_entity_poly.entity_id
_entity_poly.type
_entity_poly.pdbx_seq_one_letter_code
_entity_poly.pdbx_strand_id
1 'polypeptide(L)'
;MEEKIRVLAVDDEPDLRQLLGIHLRSRGYDVAEASSGAQAVEMVKADRDIDLVIMDIMMPGLSGVEACGQIRSFSPVPVLFLTAKSQLSDKAGAYESGGDDYLVKPFSRDELLMKVESLTRRYRIYKGKREAEKADGLVLDDAHGAVLRDGKRIDLTDKEYAILRFFFQNRGKTLDVQTVYEGVWGEKFMPSSNNTVMVHILNLRKKLEADPANPKLLRTVWGKGYRFG
;
A
#
# COMPACT_ATOMS: atom_id res chain seq x y z
N MET A 1 -10.38 13.53 22.13
CA MET A 1 -9.24 14.08 21.35
C MET A 1 -9.09 13.19 20.14
N GLU A 2 -9.15 13.73 18.92
CA GLU A 2 -8.82 12.93 17.74
C GLU A 2 -7.35 12.51 17.83
N GLU A 3 -7.12 11.23 17.71
CA GLU A 3 -5.78 10.62 17.70
C GLU A 3 -5.03 11.09 16.46
N LYS A 4 -3.89 11.78 16.64
CA LYS A 4 -3.10 12.31 15.53
C LYS A 4 -2.59 11.15 14.65
N ILE A 5 -2.61 11.36 13.34
CA ILE A 5 -2.02 10.43 12.40
C ILE A 5 -0.50 10.49 12.52
N ARG A 6 0.16 9.34 12.75
CA ARG A 6 1.59 9.24 12.93
C ARG A 6 2.27 8.71 11.67
N VAL A 7 3.22 9.49 11.13
CA VAL A 7 3.94 9.21 9.89
C VAL A 7 5.43 9.04 10.17
N LEU A 8 6.02 7.96 9.68
CA LEU A 8 7.48 7.75 9.72
C LEU A 8 8.08 8.19 8.38
N ALA A 9 8.94 9.20 8.40
CA ALA A 9 9.71 9.67 7.24
C ALA A 9 11.10 9.04 7.24
N VAL A 10 11.45 8.32 6.18
CA VAL A 10 12.70 7.54 6.05
C VAL A 10 13.45 7.96 4.79
N ASP A 11 14.61 8.56 4.95
CA ASP A 11 15.51 8.96 3.86
C ASP A 11 16.91 9.13 4.47
N ASP A 12 17.99 8.84 3.74
CA ASP A 12 19.36 9.06 4.24
C ASP A 12 19.78 10.54 4.15
N GLU A 13 19.13 11.33 3.29
CA GLU A 13 19.36 12.77 3.16
C GLU A 13 18.66 13.56 4.27
N PRO A 14 19.39 14.22 5.19
CA PRO A 14 18.79 14.96 6.31
C PRO A 14 17.89 16.12 5.86
N ASP A 15 18.26 16.81 4.78
CA ASP A 15 17.51 17.96 4.25
C ASP A 15 16.12 17.52 3.74
N LEU A 16 16.05 16.37 3.08
CA LEU A 16 14.79 15.82 2.58
C LEU A 16 13.91 15.32 3.72
N ARG A 17 14.48 14.65 4.75
CA ARG A 17 13.71 14.28 5.95
C ARG A 17 13.13 15.52 6.63
N GLN A 18 13.93 16.58 6.79
CA GLN A 18 13.46 17.83 7.38
C GLN A 18 12.33 18.46 6.55
N LEU A 19 12.46 18.49 5.22
CA LEU A 19 11.43 19.00 4.31
C LEU A 19 10.13 18.21 4.41
N LEU A 20 10.19 16.89 4.41
CA LEU A 20 9.04 16.01 4.64
C LEU A 20 8.38 16.33 5.98
N GLY A 21 9.20 16.43 7.05
CA GLY A 21 8.71 16.77 8.38
C GLY A 21 7.97 18.11 8.44
N ILE A 22 8.50 19.15 7.79
CA ILE A 22 7.86 20.47 7.72
C ILE A 22 6.49 20.37 7.02
N HIS A 23 6.42 19.73 5.85
CA HIS A 23 5.19 19.60 5.08
C HIS A 23 4.12 18.81 5.84
N LEU A 24 4.50 17.69 6.44
CA LEU A 24 3.57 16.83 7.16
C LEU A 24 3.07 17.48 8.46
N ARG A 25 3.97 18.03 9.28
CA ARG A 25 3.60 18.72 10.54
C ARG A 25 2.70 19.93 10.27
N SER A 26 2.86 20.63 9.14
CA SER A 26 1.98 21.75 8.75
C SER A 26 0.53 21.34 8.49
N ARG A 27 0.26 20.04 8.29
CA ARG A 27 -1.08 19.44 8.16
C ARG A 27 -1.55 18.71 9.41
N GLY A 28 -0.79 18.84 10.52
CA GLY A 28 -1.17 18.25 11.81
C GLY A 28 -0.76 16.81 12.03
N TYR A 29 0.04 16.21 11.12
CA TYR A 29 0.60 14.88 11.32
C TYR A 29 1.66 14.87 12.43
N ASP A 30 1.72 13.80 13.22
CA ASP A 30 2.86 13.50 14.09
C ASP A 30 3.93 12.80 13.24
N VAL A 31 5.17 13.32 13.27
CA VAL A 31 6.23 12.83 12.36
C VAL A 31 7.42 12.33 13.15
N ALA A 32 7.68 11.04 13.01
CA ALA A 32 8.92 10.39 13.39
C ALA A 32 9.87 10.34 12.17
N GLU A 33 11.17 10.29 12.42
CA GLU A 33 12.18 10.30 11.37
C GLU A 33 13.17 9.15 11.54
N ALA A 34 13.58 8.51 10.43
CA ALA A 34 14.62 7.51 10.38
C ALA A 34 15.59 7.82 9.24
N SER A 35 16.89 7.60 9.46
CA SER A 35 17.96 7.88 8.51
C SER A 35 18.41 6.65 7.70
N SER A 36 17.78 5.48 7.90
CA SER A 36 18.10 4.25 7.18
C SER A 36 16.94 3.25 7.20
N GLY A 37 16.95 2.31 6.27
CA GLY A 37 15.99 1.22 6.24
C GLY A 37 16.01 0.35 7.50
N ALA A 38 17.18 0.07 8.04
CA ALA A 38 17.32 -0.72 9.28
C ALA A 38 16.66 -0.01 10.48
N GLN A 39 16.89 1.30 10.63
CA GLN A 39 16.24 2.09 11.68
C GLN A 39 14.73 2.11 11.50
N ALA A 40 14.23 2.24 10.27
CA ALA A 40 12.81 2.20 9.99
C ALA A 40 12.16 0.87 10.42
N VAL A 41 12.79 -0.26 10.12
CA VAL A 41 12.31 -1.59 10.53
C VAL A 41 12.19 -1.68 12.06
N GLU A 42 13.20 -1.24 12.81
CA GLU A 42 13.17 -1.28 14.26
C GLU A 42 12.11 -0.32 14.84
N MET A 43 11.95 0.88 14.28
CA MET A 43 10.93 1.82 14.73
C MET A 43 9.50 1.29 14.50
N VAL A 44 9.22 0.67 13.34
CA VAL A 44 7.90 0.07 13.08
C VAL A 44 7.63 -1.15 13.97
N LYS A 45 8.67 -1.89 14.38
CA LYS A 45 8.52 -2.98 15.37
C LYS A 45 8.16 -2.45 16.75
N ALA A 46 8.85 -1.38 17.17
CA ALA A 46 8.70 -0.79 18.51
C ALA A 46 7.41 0.02 18.65
N ASP A 47 6.94 0.65 17.57
CA ASP A 47 5.82 1.58 17.59
C ASP A 47 4.71 1.10 16.66
N ARG A 48 3.63 0.57 17.24
CA ARG A 48 2.43 0.08 16.52
C ARG A 48 1.46 1.18 16.12
N ASP A 49 1.71 2.42 16.53
CA ASP A 49 0.85 3.57 16.24
C ASP A 49 1.27 4.31 14.96
N ILE A 50 2.33 3.85 14.29
CA ILE A 50 2.70 4.36 12.98
C ILE A 50 1.60 4.00 11.98
N ASP A 51 1.01 5.02 11.36
CA ASP A 51 -0.10 4.91 10.40
C ASP A 51 0.36 4.91 8.93
N LEU A 52 1.59 5.36 8.66
CA LEU A 52 2.20 5.40 7.32
C LEU A 52 3.72 5.47 7.42
N VAL A 53 4.40 4.78 6.52
CA VAL A 53 5.85 4.94 6.30
C VAL A 53 6.06 5.60 4.93
N ILE A 54 6.80 6.71 4.87
CA ILE A 54 7.33 7.31 3.64
C ILE A 54 8.78 6.93 3.57
N MET A 55 9.21 6.24 2.51
CA MET A 55 10.51 5.60 2.46
C MET A 55 11.23 5.82 1.13
N ASP A 56 12.44 6.35 1.17
CA ASP A 56 13.28 6.35 -0.02
C ASP A 56 13.67 4.93 -0.43
N ILE A 57 13.70 4.69 -1.73
CA ILE A 57 14.10 3.38 -2.28
C ILE A 57 15.61 3.18 -2.11
N MET A 58 16.39 4.22 -2.42
CA MET A 58 17.85 4.13 -2.50
C MET A 58 18.50 4.68 -1.24
N MET A 59 18.76 3.80 -0.30
CA MET A 59 19.48 4.14 0.93
C MET A 59 20.71 3.24 1.10
N PRO A 60 21.80 3.75 1.71
CA PRO A 60 22.98 2.94 2.03
C PRO A 60 22.65 1.79 3.00
N GLY A 61 23.23 0.64 2.78
CA GLY A 61 23.01 -0.56 3.60
C GLY A 61 21.72 -1.26 3.22
N LEU A 62 20.71 -1.24 4.10
CA LEU A 62 19.40 -1.82 3.82
C LEU A 62 18.57 -0.86 2.96
N SER A 63 18.33 -1.22 1.71
CA SER A 63 17.50 -0.43 0.78
C SER A 63 16.04 -0.31 1.28
N GLY A 64 15.31 0.71 0.79
CA GLY A 64 13.90 0.87 1.15
C GLY A 64 13.03 -0.32 0.73
N VAL A 65 13.35 -0.96 -0.40
CA VAL A 65 12.65 -2.16 -0.90
C VAL A 65 12.86 -3.35 0.06
N GLU A 66 14.08 -3.60 0.48
CA GLU A 66 14.41 -4.67 1.44
C GLU A 66 13.80 -4.38 2.82
N ALA A 67 13.87 -3.12 3.28
CA ALA A 67 13.26 -2.69 4.54
C ALA A 67 11.74 -2.89 4.52
N CYS A 68 11.06 -2.53 3.41
CA CYS A 68 9.64 -2.79 3.21
C CYS A 68 9.32 -4.28 3.30
N GLY A 69 10.08 -5.14 2.61
CA GLY A 69 9.92 -6.60 2.68
C GLY A 69 10.02 -7.12 4.12
N GLN A 70 10.98 -6.61 4.92
CA GLN A 70 11.08 -6.96 6.33
C GLN A 70 9.88 -6.45 7.15
N ILE A 71 9.44 -5.19 6.94
CA ILE A 71 8.27 -4.62 7.63
C ILE A 71 7.03 -5.48 7.33
N ARG A 72 6.85 -5.92 6.10
CA ARG A 72 5.71 -6.74 5.69
C ARG A 72 5.62 -8.10 6.40
N SER A 73 6.73 -8.60 6.92
CA SER A 73 6.71 -9.85 7.70
C SER A 73 5.99 -9.73 9.05
N PHE A 74 5.77 -8.51 9.56
CA PHE A 74 5.17 -8.28 10.89
C PHE A 74 4.19 -7.10 10.97
N SER A 75 4.06 -6.26 9.93
CA SER A 75 3.19 -5.07 9.94
C SER A 75 2.54 -4.83 8.57
N PRO A 76 1.22 -4.56 8.53
CA PRO A 76 0.51 -4.15 7.32
C PRO A 76 0.57 -2.63 7.08
N VAL A 77 1.33 -1.86 7.87
CA VAL A 77 1.40 -0.41 7.76
C VAL A 77 1.67 0.04 6.32
N PRO A 78 0.90 0.98 5.75
CA PRO A 78 1.12 1.41 4.38
C PRO A 78 2.51 2.03 4.18
N VAL A 79 3.10 1.75 3.01
CA VAL A 79 4.41 2.28 2.61
C VAL A 79 4.29 3.06 1.32
N LEU A 80 4.62 4.36 1.38
CA LEU A 80 4.77 5.25 0.23
C LEU A 80 6.26 5.34 -0.14
N PHE A 81 6.64 4.82 -1.29
CA PHE A 81 8.01 4.95 -1.75
C PHE A 81 8.30 6.30 -2.40
N LEU A 82 9.46 6.87 -2.08
CA LEU A 82 10.07 7.97 -2.83
C LEU A 82 11.06 7.38 -3.83
N THR A 83 10.99 7.80 -5.10
CA THR A 83 11.82 7.24 -6.17
C THR A 83 12.30 8.30 -7.15
N ALA A 84 13.51 8.16 -7.69
CA ALA A 84 13.97 8.97 -8.81
C ALA A 84 13.30 8.54 -10.12
N LYS A 85 13.07 9.48 -11.05
CA LYS A 85 12.41 9.22 -12.35
C LYS A 85 13.14 8.16 -13.20
N SER A 86 14.47 8.06 -13.08
CA SER A 86 15.28 7.07 -13.78
C SER A 86 15.11 5.63 -13.29
N GLN A 87 14.52 5.44 -12.10
CA GLN A 87 14.33 4.13 -11.46
C GLN A 87 12.92 3.56 -11.69
N LEU A 88 12.15 4.18 -12.58
CA LEU A 88 10.82 3.71 -12.95
C LEU A 88 10.82 2.33 -13.64
N SER A 89 11.98 1.91 -14.20
CA SER A 89 12.19 0.55 -14.72
C SER A 89 12.31 -0.50 -13.61
N ASP A 90 12.78 -0.10 -12.41
CA ASP A 90 12.97 -1.01 -11.27
C ASP A 90 11.70 -1.10 -10.37
N LYS A 91 10.61 -0.48 -10.82
CA LYS A 91 9.31 -0.51 -10.12
C LYS A 91 8.78 -1.91 -9.82
N ALA A 92 9.11 -2.89 -10.65
CA ALA A 92 8.69 -4.26 -10.41
C ALA A 92 9.18 -4.77 -9.03
N GLY A 93 10.44 -4.49 -8.67
CA GLY A 93 10.99 -4.86 -7.37
C GLY A 93 10.34 -4.12 -6.19
N ALA A 94 10.07 -2.82 -6.32
CA ALA A 94 9.45 -2.03 -5.27
C ALA A 94 8.00 -2.46 -4.99
N TYR A 95 7.25 -2.84 -6.02
CA TYR A 95 5.90 -3.39 -5.84
C TYR A 95 5.90 -4.85 -5.37
N GLU A 96 6.86 -5.65 -5.82
CA GLU A 96 7.01 -7.04 -5.35
C GLU A 96 7.33 -7.11 -3.85
N SER A 97 7.97 -6.08 -3.29
CA SER A 97 8.23 -5.96 -1.85
C SER A 97 7.01 -5.56 -1.01
N GLY A 98 5.87 -5.24 -1.64
CA GLY A 98 4.62 -4.89 -0.94
C GLY A 98 4.43 -3.41 -0.63
N GLY A 99 5.08 -2.50 -1.34
CA GLY A 99 4.78 -1.06 -1.26
C GLY A 99 3.39 -0.73 -1.78
N ASP A 100 2.70 0.24 -1.17
CA ASP A 100 1.30 0.56 -1.48
C ASP A 100 1.15 1.63 -2.56
N ASP A 101 2.10 2.56 -2.64
CA ASP A 101 2.14 3.61 -3.65
C ASP A 101 3.57 4.17 -3.77
N TYR A 102 3.80 5.03 -4.78
CA TYR A 102 5.09 5.70 -4.98
C TYR A 102 4.92 7.17 -5.34
N LEU A 103 5.95 7.97 -5.05
CA LEU A 103 6.05 9.38 -5.38
C LEU A 103 7.40 9.65 -6.03
N VAL A 104 7.38 10.21 -7.25
CA VAL A 104 8.59 10.44 -8.04
C VAL A 104 9.24 11.75 -7.64
N LYS A 105 10.54 11.73 -7.31
CA LYS A 105 11.37 12.92 -7.08
C LYS A 105 11.75 13.60 -8.42
N PRO A 106 11.66 14.95 -8.53
CA PRO A 106 11.13 15.89 -7.56
C PRO A 106 9.59 15.89 -7.54
N PHE A 107 9.00 16.01 -6.36
CA PHE A 107 7.56 16.06 -6.15
C PHE A 107 7.12 17.39 -5.55
N SER A 108 5.87 17.76 -5.77
CA SER A 108 5.27 18.91 -5.13
C SER A 108 4.76 18.57 -3.72
N ARG A 109 4.65 19.61 -2.87
CA ARG A 109 4.03 19.47 -1.55
C ARG A 109 2.62 18.88 -1.65
N ASP A 110 1.84 19.32 -2.62
CA ASP A 110 0.45 18.91 -2.75
C ASP A 110 0.33 17.44 -3.19
N GLU A 111 1.20 16.95 -4.09
CA GLU A 111 1.26 15.53 -4.44
C GLU A 111 1.60 14.65 -3.22
N LEU A 112 2.60 15.05 -2.42
CA LEU A 112 2.95 14.35 -1.19
C LEU A 112 1.74 14.25 -0.26
N LEU A 113 1.11 15.39 0.04
CA LEU A 113 0.01 15.46 0.98
C LEU A 113 -1.24 14.71 0.51
N MET A 114 -1.58 14.75 -0.78
CA MET A 114 -2.68 13.96 -1.36
C MET A 114 -2.45 12.46 -1.17
N LYS A 115 -1.24 11.96 -1.45
CA LYS A 115 -0.92 10.54 -1.28
C LYS A 115 -0.93 10.11 0.17
N VAL A 116 -0.35 10.92 1.06
CA VAL A 116 -0.37 10.67 2.51
C VAL A 116 -1.80 10.61 3.03
N GLU A 117 -2.65 11.58 2.69
CA GLU A 117 -4.05 11.61 3.10
C GLU A 117 -4.84 10.40 2.56
N SER A 118 -4.61 10.05 1.30
CA SER A 118 -5.25 8.88 0.67
C SER A 118 -4.89 7.58 1.39
N LEU A 119 -3.60 7.36 1.69
CA LEU A 119 -3.11 6.14 2.33
C LEU A 119 -3.57 6.05 3.79
N THR A 120 -3.40 7.12 4.57
CA THR A 120 -3.75 7.14 6.01
C THR A 120 -5.25 7.06 6.26
N ARG A 121 -6.08 7.76 5.46
CA ARG A 121 -7.53 7.70 5.55
C ARG A 121 -8.04 6.25 5.40
N ARG A 122 -7.51 5.51 4.45
CA ARG A 122 -7.90 4.11 4.21
C ARG A 122 -7.48 3.21 5.35
N TYR A 123 -6.25 3.31 5.77
CA TYR A 123 -5.72 2.53 6.89
C TYR A 123 -6.61 2.65 8.13
N ARG A 124 -7.04 3.88 8.49
CA ARG A 124 -7.91 4.12 9.64
C ARG A 124 -9.37 3.68 9.42
N ILE A 125 -9.91 3.80 8.20
CA ILE A 125 -11.27 3.32 7.88
C ILE A 125 -11.33 1.79 8.02
N TYR A 126 -10.29 1.08 7.63
CA TYR A 126 -10.23 -0.39 7.74
C TYR A 126 -10.00 -0.85 9.18
N LYS A 127 -9.26 -0.11 10.00
CA LYS A 127 -9.16 -0.37 11.47
C LYS A 127 -10.52 -0.27 12.21
N GLY A 128 -11.55 0.41 11.65
CA GLY A 128 -12.78 0.78 12.36
C GLY A 128 -14.10 0.08 11.97
N LYS A 129 -14.16 -0.75 10.92
CA LYS A 129 -15.43 -1.37 10.44
C LYS A 129 -15.58 -2.83 10.85
N ARG A 130 -16.80 -3.18 11.33
CA ARG A 130 -17.13 -4.43 12.06
C ARG A 130 -17.95 -5.48 11.30
N GLU A 131 -17.88 -5.61 9.98
CA GLU A 131 -18.65 -6.65 9.28
C GLU A 131 -17.77 -7.55 8.42
N ALA A 132 -18.02 -8.87 8.50
CA ALA A 132 -17.32 -9.87 7.70
C ALA A 132 -18.12 -10.20 6.42
N GLU A 133 -17.54 -9.93 5.25
CA GLU A 133 -18.11 -10.34 3.96
C GLU A 133 -17.57 -11.71 3.54
N LYS A 134 -18.42 -12.59 3.01
CA LYS A 134 -18.03 -13.94 2.58
C LYS A 134 -18.24 -14.15 1.09
N ALA A 135 -17.22 -14.61 0.38
CA ALA A 135 -17.31 -15.02 -1.03
C ALA A 135 -16.21 -16.00 -1.41
N ASP A 136 -16.54 -17.03 -2.18
CA ASP A 136 -15.62 -18.01 -2.77
C ASP A 136 -14.62 -18.65 -1.76
N GLY A 137 -15.11 -18.96 -0.56
CA GLY A 137 -14.28 -19.53 0.52
C GLY A 137 -13.40 -18.52 1.25
N LEU A 138 -13.48 -17.24 0.87
CA LEU A 138 -12.83 -16.15 1.56
C LEU A 138 -13.82 -15.42 2.49
N VAL A 139 -13.33 -15.01 3.63
CA VAL A 139 -14.03 -14.16 4.59
C VAL A 139 -13.23 -12.87 4.76
N LEU A 140 -13.82 -11.75 4.40
CA LEU A 140 -13.25 -10.44 4.68
C LEU A 140 -13.70 -9.99 6.07
N ASP A 141 -12.74 -9.81 6.97
CA ASP A 141 -12.95 -9.23 8.28
C ASP A 141 -12.55 -7.76 8.26
N ASP A 142 -13.51 -6.91 7.96
CA ASP A 142 -13.34 -5.47 7.90
C ASP A 142 -12.92 -4.87 9.26
N ALA A 143 -13.25 -5.56 10.38
CA ALA A 143 -12.89 -5.08 11.70
C ALA A 143 -11.38 -5.15 11.97
N HIS A 144 -10.72 -6.14 11.39
CA HIS A 144 -9.29 -6.38 11.60
C HIS A 144 -8.46 -6.18 10.33
N GLY A 145 -9.06 -5.72 9.21
CA GLY A 145 -8.40 -5.61 7.91
C GLY A 145 -7.82 -6.95 7.45
N ALA A 146 -8.48 -8.06 7.80
CA ALA A 146 -7.97 -9.40 7.61
C ALA A 146 -8.80 -10.16 6.59
N VAL A 147 -8.14 -11.07 5.88
CA VAL A 147 -8.78 -12.04 5.01
C VAL A 147 -8.52 -13.44 5.56
N LEU A 148 -9.56 -14.22 5.66
CA LEU A 148 -9.49 -15.60 6.12
C LEU A 148 -9.89 -16.54 5.00
N ARG A 149 -9.16 -17.66 4.86
CA ARG A 149 -9.59 -18.81 4.07
C ARG A 149 -9.57 -20.05 4.97
N ASP A 150 -10.69 -20.75 5.04
CA ASP A 150 -10.84 -21.93 5.90
C ASP A 150 -10.39 -21.67 7.34
N GLY A 151 -10.69 -20.49 7.87
CA GLY A 151 -10.30 -20.04 9.21
C GLY A 151 -8.83 -19.63 9.37
N LYS A 152 -8.01 -19.73 8.32
CA LYS A 152 -6.62 -19.29 8.35
C LYS A 152 -6.50 -17.89 7.78
N ARG A 153 -5.75 -17.03 8.49
CA ARG A 153 -5.48 -15.66 8.06
C ARG A 153 -4.55 -15.65 6.85
N ILE A 154 -4.90 -14.81 5.86
CA ILE A 154 -4.04 -14.47 4.73
C ILE A 154 -3.53 -13.05 4.98
N ASP A 155 -2.21 -12.89 5.05
CA ASP A 155 -1.59 -11.58 5.29
C ASP A 155 -1.55 -10.77 4.00
N LEU A 156 -2.41 -9.76 3.94
CA LEU A 156 -2.48 -8.78 2.87
C LEU A 156 -1.95 -7.43 3.36
N THR A 157 -1.34 -6.66 2.46
CA THR A 157 -1.09 -5.25 2.71
C THR A 157 -2.41 -4.48 2.68
N ASP A 158 -2.44 -3.28 3.22
CA ASP A 158 -3.65 -2.44 3.20
C ASP A 158 -4.18 -2.21 1.79
N LYS A 159 -3.28 -2.03 0.82
CA LYS A 159 -3.66 -1.81 -0.57
C LYS A 159 -4.22 -3.08 -1.21
N GLU A 160 -3.62 -4.23 -0.94
CA GLU A 160 -4.13 -5.52 -1.41
C GLU A 160 -5.52 -5.82 -0.81
N TYR A 161 -5.69 -5.53 0.49
CA TYR A 161 -6.99 -5.64 1.15
C TYR A 161 -8.02 -4.71 0.51
N ALA A 162 -7.67 -3.44 0.27
CA ALA A 162 -8.55 -2.46 -0.36
C ALA A 162 -8.99 -2.88 -1.77
N ILE A 163 -8.06 -3.41 -2.57
CA ILE A 163 -8.37 -3.93 -3.91
C ILE A 163 -9.30 -5.13 -3.82
N LEU A 164 -8.99 -6.10 -2.96
CA LEU A 164 -9.81 -7.30 -2.80
C LEU A 164 -11.24 -6.92 -2.34
N ARG A 165 -11.36 -6.02 -1.37
CA ARG A 165 -12.64 -5.50 -0.90
C ARG A 165 -13.43 -4.80 -2.00
N PHE A 166 -12.77 -3.99 -2.82
CA PHE A 166 -13.41 -3.32 -3.96
C PHE A 166 -13.97 -4.34 -4.96
N PHE A 167 -13.24 -5.43 -5.21
CA PHE A 167 -13.73 -6.53 -6.03
C PHE A 167 -14.87 -7.31 -5.38
N PHE A 168 -14.86 -7.52 -4.07
CA PHE A 168 -15.98 -8.13 -3.35
C PHE A 168 -17.26 -7.34 -3.53
N GLN A 169 -17.21 -6.02 -3.36
CA GLN A 169 -18.35 -5.11 -3.56
C GLN A 169 -18.86 -5.06 -5.01
N ASN A 170 -18.00 -5.42 -5.95
CA ASN A 170 -18.32 -5.47 -7.39
C ASN A 170 -18.24 -6.89 -7.96
N ARG A 171 -18.54 -7.90 -7.15
CA ARG A 171 -18.44 -9.30 -7.54
C ARG A 171 -19.21 -9.59 -8.83
N GLY A 172 -18.61 -10.41 -9.69
CA GLY A 172 -19.18 -10.80 -10.99
C GLY A 172 -19.10 -9.73 -12.08
N LYS A 173 -18.75 -8.48 -11.74
CA LYS A 173 -18.51 -7.42 -12.73
C LYS A 173 -17.06 -7.45 -13.23
N THR A 174 -16.88 -7.10 -14.51
CA THR A 174 -15.55 -6.83 -15.06
C THR A 174 -15.23 -5.37 -14.82
N LEU A 175 -14.14 -5.11 -14.12
CA LEU A 175 -13.65 -3.77 -13.78
C LEU A 175 -12.38 -3.50 -14.59
N ASP A 176 -12.34 -2.39 -15.33
CA ASP A 176 -11.12 -1.95 -15.98
C ASP A 176 -10.11 -1.38 -14.98
N VAL A 177 -8.86 -1.23 -15.44
CA VAL A 177 -7.76 -0.79 -14.59
C VAL A 177 -7.99 0.61 -14.03
N GLN A 178 -8.60 1.50 -14.81
CA GLN A 178 -8.96 2.85 -14.39
C GLN A 178 -9.97 2.82 -13.25
N THR A 179 -11.06 2.06 -13.41
CA THR A 179 -12.11 1.90 -12.39
C THR A 179 -11.54 1.34 -11.08
N VAL A 180 -10.66 0.34 -11.18
CA VAL A 180 -9.97 -0.22 -9.99
C VAL A 180 -9.08 0.83 -9.35
N TYR A 181 -8.27 1.55 -10.13
CA TYR A 181 -7.39 2.57 -9.60
C TYR A 181 -8.18 3.69 -8.91
N GLU A 182 -9.12 4.32 -9.60
CA GLU A 182 -9.91 5.43 -9.06
C GLU A 182 -10.72 5.00 -7.84
N GLY A 183 -11.32 3.81 -7.88
CA GLY A 183 -12.09 3.27 -6.75
C GLY A 183 -11.26 2.92 -5.53
N VAL A 184 -10.02 2.47 -5.74
CA VAL A 184 -9.14 2.03 -4.65
C VAL A 184 -8.17 3.14 -4.21
N TRP A 185 -7.65 3.99 -5.08
CA TRP A 185 -6.76 5.09 -4.70
C TRP A 185 -7.51 6.40 -4.42
N GLY A 186 -8.72 6.57 -4.99
CA GLY A 186 -9.50 7.82 -4.88
C GLY A 186 -8.87 8.99 -5.62
N GLU A 187 -7.94 8.72 -6.51
CA GLU A 187 -7.20 9.65 -7.33
C GLU A 187 -7.58 9.45 -8.80
N LYS A 188 -7.42 10.51 -9.60
CA LYS A 188 -7.64 10.41 -11.05
C LYS A 188 -6.60 9.48 -11.67
N PHE A 189 -7.07 8.58 -12.52
CA PHE A 189 -6.20 7.66 -13.24
C PHE A 189 -5.24 8.39 -14.19
N MET A 190 -3.99 7.94 -14.19
CA MET A 190 -2.96 8.38 -15.13
C MET A 190 -2.32 7.17 -15.82
N PRO A 191 -1.77 7.31 -17.04
CA PRO A 191 -1.15 6.17 -17.74
C PRO A 191 -0.08 5.43 -16.93
N SER A 192 0.64 6.14 -16.06
CA SER A 192 1.59 5.55 -15.11
C SER A 192 0.95 4.68 -14.03
N SER A 193 -0.34 4.84 -13.76
CA SER A 193 -1.09 4.09 -12.73
C SER A 193 -1.43 2.65 -13.16
N ASN A 194 -1.33 2.33 -14.46
CA ASN A 194 -1.57 0.97 -14.97
C ASN A 194 -0.72 -0.08 -14.24
N ASN A 195 0.59 0.16 -14.15
CA ASN A 195 1.51 -0.79 -13.54
C ASN A 195 1.24 -0.98 -12.04
N THR A 196 0.78 0.08 -11.35
CA THR A 196 0.42 0.03 -9.94
C THR A 196 -0.66 -1.03 -9.68
N VAL A 197 -1.77 -0.97 -10.42
CA VAL A 197 -2.86 -1.94 -10.28
C VAL A 197 -2.39 -3.35 -10.65
N MET A 198 -1.68 -3.50 -11.77
CA MET A 198 -1.25 -4.81 -12.26
C MET A 198 -0.38 -5.56 -11.25
N VAL A 199 0.55 -4.88 -10.60
CA VAL A 199 1.44 -5.50 -9.62
C VAL A 199 0.68 -5.94 -8.36
N HIS A 200 -0.21 -5.10 -7.85
CA HIS A 200 -1.05 -5.51 -6.71
C HIS A 200 -1.97 -6.69 -7.05
N ILE A 201 -2.53 -6.74 -8.27
CA ILE A 201 -3.29 -7.90 -8.74
C ILE A 201 -2.41 -9.17 -8.77
N LEU A 202 -1.17 -9.05 -9.25
CA LEU A 202 -0.23 -10.17 -9.26
C LEU A 202 0.09 -10.66 -7.84
N ASN A 203 0.36 -9.74 -6.92
CA ASN A 203 0.65 -10.05 -5.53
C ASN A 203 -0.57 -10.68 -4.82
N LEU A 204 -1.77 -10.17 -5.07
CA LEU A 204 -3.00 -10.78 -4.58
C LEU A 204 -3.16 -12.21 -5.08
N ARG A 205 -2.92 -12.48 -6.36
CA ARG A 205 -2.97 -13.84 -6.91
C ARG A 205 -1.98 -14.77 -6.23
N LYS A 206 -0.75 -14.33 -6.00
CA LYS A 206 0.26 -15.14 -5.27
C LYS A 206 -0.22 -15.55 -3.87
N LYS A 207 -1.07 -14.75 -3.23
CA LYS A 207 -1.58 -14.99 -1.88
C LYS A 207 -2.93 -15.73 -1.85
N LEU A 208 -3.77 -15.49 -2.86
CA LEU A 208 -5.15 -15.97 -2.89
C LEU A 208 -5.38 -17.18 -3.78
N GLU A 209 -4.58 -17.40 -4.82
CA GLU A 209 -4.79 -18.46 -5.79
C GLU A 209 -3.93 -19.70 -5.47
N ALA A 210 -4.47 -20.87 -5.76
CA ALA A 210 -3.68 -22.10 -5.71
C ALA A 210 -2.63 -22.14 -6.83
N ASP A 211 -2.98 -21.58 -8.00
CA ASP A 211 -2.09 -21.37 -9.14
C ASP A 211 -2.23 -19.92 -9.63
N PRO A 212 -1.29 -19.03 -9.27
CA PRO A 212 -1.32 -17.64 -9.69
C PRO A 212 -1.27 -17.42 -11.22
N ALA A 213 -0.74 -18.37 -11.98
CA ALA A 213 -0.66 -18.30 -13.44
C ALA A 213 -2.02 -18.61 -14.09
N ASN A 214 -2.84 -19.45 -13.43
CA ASN A 214 -4.19 -19.81 -13.86
C ASN A 214 -5.23 -19.40 -12.81
N PRO A 215 -5.43 -18.10 -12.55
CA PRO A 215 -6.26 -17.61 -11.45
C PRO A 215 -7.73 -17.96 -11.65
N LYS A 216 -8.38 -18.44 -10.59
CA LYS A 216 -9.81 -18.78 -10.57
C LYS A 216 -10.66 -17.72 -9.89
N LEU A 217 -10.13 -17.06 -8.87
CA LEU A 217 -10.82 -16.04 -8.08
C LEU A 217 -10.72 -14.66 -8.76
N LEU A 218 -9.51 -14.22 -9.08
CA LEU A 218 -9.26 -12.91 -9.66
C LEU A 218 -8.73 -13.06 -11.10
N ARG A 219 -9.66 -13.17 -12.04
CA ARG A 219 -9.39 -13.50 -13.45
C ARG A 219 -9.09 -12.24 -14.27
N THR A 220 -8.22 -12.39 -15.30
CA THR A 220 -8.06 -11.37 -16.35
C THR A 220 -9.13 -11.56 -17.42
N VAL A 221 -9.83 -10.48 -17.75
CA VAL A 221 -10.70 -10.40 -18.93
C VAL A 221 -9.95 -9.58 -19.97
N TRP A 222 -9.37 -10.28 -20.95
CA TRP A 222 -8.48 -9.68 -21.94
C TRP A 222 -9.11 -8.46 -22.62
N GLY A 223 -8.34 -7.38 -22.69
CA GLY A 223 -8.79 -6.10 -23.26
C GLY A 223 -9.85 -5.34 -22.46
N LYS A 224 -10.31 -5.87 -21.30
CA LYS A 224 -11.37 -5.25 -20.48
C LYS A 224 -10.99 -4.98 -19.04
N GLY A 225 -10.05 -5.76 -18.45
CA GLY A 225 -9.64 -5.60 -17.08
C GLY A 225 -9.68 -6.88 -16.25
N TYR A 226 -10.22 -6.80 -15.03
CA TYR A 226 -10.23 -7.91 -14.06
C TYR A 226 -11.64 -8.19 -13.55
N ARG A 227 -11.87 -9.45 -13.13
CA ARG A 227 -13.14 -9.91 -12.57
C ARG A 227 -12.90 -10.83 -11.41
N PHE A 228 -13.65 -10.66 -10.33
CA PHE A 228 -13.65 -11.52 -9.15
C PHE A 228 -14.91 -12.39 -9.10
N GLY A 229 -14.71 -13.72 -8.90
CA GLY A 229 -15.79 -14.71 -8.89
C GLY A 229 -16.23 -15.22 -10.27
#